data_b5e6686f9ff8980b59800c5eb0528de8
#
_entry.id   b5e6686f9ff8980b59800c5eb0528de8
#
_cell.length_a   1.000
_cell.length_b   1.000
_cell.length_c   1.000
_cell.angle_alpha   90.00
_cell.angle_beta   90.00
_cell.angle_gamma   90.00
#
_symmetry.space_group_name_H-M   'P 1'
#
loop_
_entity.id
_entity.type
_entity.pdbx_description
1 polymer ?
#
loop_
_entity_poly.entity_id
_entity_poly.type
_entity_poly.pdbx_seq_one_letter_code
_entity_poly.pdbx_strand_id
1 'polypeptide(L)'
;MRLFAAILVTTGLSVSAASAQQPANPIDAFLARAKAAAQFDFTGTLARLCVLPQTAPGPDVTPPPPPARATWYTDPGKVFDNLYFVGTKIHSAWALTTSEGIILIDTVYDYNSEEAIVEGMKKLGLDPANVKYVIISHAHGDHVGGAKLMQDRFKSRLVMGEPDWQLIEGSVNRFPNGKPKRDIVGADGQKVTLGDTSVTLVATPGHTDGTLSMIFQVKDNGKPITVAYSGGTAFNFPNDVAHFDIYIASQRKMAAAAAAAGATILMSNHSEFDNAVSKIRMIAGRKAGEAHPFELGAETVGRYFNVTDECAQLARFKLMGLPEKK
;
A
#
# COMPACT_ATOMS: atom_id res chain seq x y z
N MET A 1 46.61 47.99 -66.04
CA MET A 1 45.27 48.19 -65.50
C MET A 1 44.85 46.86 -64.78
N ARG A 2 44.89 46.84 -63.49
CA ARG A 2 44.42 45.69 -62.70
C ARG A 2 43.18 46.15 -61.92
N LEU A 3 42.00 45.57 -62.26
CA LEU A 3 40.78 45.78 -61.50
C LEU A 3 40.82 44.96 -60.24
N PHE A 4 40.64 45.61 -59.07
CA PHE A 4 40.32 44.94 -57.80
C PHE A 4 38.83 44.87 -57.67
N ALA A 5 38.31 43.65 -57.54
CA ALA A 5 36.90 43.43 -57.21
C ALA A 5 36.82 43.32 -55.66
N ALA A 6 36.03 44.22 -55.08
CA ALA A 6 35.69 44.16 -53.61
C ALA A 6 34.54 43.20 -53.39
N ILE A 7 34.73 42.18 -52.59
CA ILE A 7 33.70 41.26 -52.12
C ILE A 7 33.10 41.85 -50.81
N LEU A 8 31.83 42.26 -50.87
CA LEU A 8 31.05 42.62 -49.67
C LEU A 8 30.57 41.33 -48.98
N VAL A 9 31.10 41.05 -47.82
CA VAL A 9 30.58 39.98 -46.94
C VAL A 9 29.49 40.58 -46.03
N THR A 10 28.23 40.26 -46.29
CA THR A 10 27.11 40.61 -45.41
C THR A 10 26.98 39.53 -44.35
N THR A 11 27.38 39.82 -43.12
CA THR A 11 27.11 38.97 -41.95
C THR A 11 25.66 39.16 -41.52
N GLY A 12 24.81 38.20 -41.86
CA GLY A 12 23.43 38.11 -41.34
C GLY A 12 23.46 37.69 -39.86
N LEU A 13 23.09 38.58 -38.95
CA LEU A 13 22.77 38.24 -37.58
C LEU A 13 21.42 37.46 -37.58
N SER A 14 21.45 36.15 -37.43
CA SER A 14 20.26 35.38 -37.10
C SER A 14 19.93 35.58 -35.61
N VAL A 15 18.92 36.39 -35.33
CA VAL A 15 18.32 36.49 -33.99
C VAL A 15 17.48 35.24 -33.81
N SER A 16 18.02 34.27 -33.06
CA SER A 16 17.25 33.14 -32.57
C SER A 16 16.25 33.67 -31.53
N ALA A 17 14.97 33.74 -31.90
CA ALA A 17 13.89 33.98 -30.98
C ALA A 17 13.88 32.80 -29.96
N ALA A 18 14.33 33.06 -28.76
CA ALA A 18 14.10 32.13 -27.62
C ALA A 18 12.58 32.03 -27.47
N SER A 19 12.01 30.89 -27.85
CA SER A 19 10.62 30.59 -27.55
C SER A 19 10.48 30.59 -26.03
N ALA A 20 9.74 31.56 -25.49
CA ALA A 20 9.36 31.57 -24.08
C ALA A 20 8.60 30.26 -23.84
N GLN A 21 9.24 29.35 -23.13
CA GLN A 21 8.66 28.07 -22.73
C GLN A 21 7.45 28.39 -21.85
N GLN A 22 6.23 28.08 -22.35
CA GLN A 22 5.02 28.25 -21.54
C GLN A 22 5.25 27.58 -20.18
N PRO A 23 4.84 28.20 -19.05
CA PRO A 23 4.96 27.56 -17.75
C PRO A 23 4.26 26.20 -17.82
N ALA A 24 5.00 25.13 -17.47
CA ALA A 24 4.49 23.76 -17.49
C ALA A 24 3.21 23.70 -16.66
N ASN A 25 2.17 23.04 -17.21
CA ASN A 25 0.93 22.80 -16.46
C ASN A 25 1.30 22.05 -15.17
N PRO A 26 0.92 22.54 -13.97
CA PRO A 26 1.23 21.86 -12.72
C PRO A 26 0.78 20.39 -12.70
N ILE A 27 -0.31 20.03 -13.35
CA ILE A 27 -0.79 18.64 -13.51
C ILE A 27 0.27 17.79 -14.22
N ASP A 28 0.84 18.29 -15.32
CA ASP A 28 1.87 17.57 -16.07
C ASP A 28 3.15 17.41 -15.25
N ALA A 29 3.47 18.41 -14.44
CA ALA A 29 4.63 18.36 -13.54
C ALA A 29 4.46 17.29 -12.45
N PHE A 30 3.31 17.22 -11.77
CA PHE A 30 3.00 16.16 -10.79
C PHE A 30 3.06 14.77 -11.45
N LEU A 31 2.41 14.60 -12.59
CA LEU A 31 2.39 13.32 -13.29
C LEU A 31 3.80 12.90 -13.77
N ALA A 32 4.62 13.84 -14.22
CA ALA A 32 6.00 13.57 -14.63
C ALA A 32 6.85 13.08 -13.45
N ARG A 33 6.74 13.72 -12.26
CA ARG A 33 7.46 13.29 -11.06
C ARG A 33 6.95 11.94 -10.54
N ALA A 34 5.64 11.71 -10.56
CA ALA A 34 5.07 10.41 -10.21
C ALA A 34 5.57 9.29 -11.12
N LYS A 35 5.62 9.52 -12.44
CA LYS A 35 6.18 8.56 -13.42
C LYS A 35 7.66 8.30 -13.18
N ALA A 36 8.45 9.33 -12.92
CA ALA A 36 9.87 9.20 -12.62
C ALA A 36 10.12 8.40 -11.34
N ALA A 37 9.27 8.59 -10.32
CA ALA A 37 9.34 7.82 -9.08
C ALA A 37 8.86 6.37 -9.24
N ALA A 38 7.83 6.13 -10.03
CA ALA A 38 7.24 4.80 -10.21
C ALA A 38 8.20 3.83 -10.90
N GLN A 39 8.91 4.29 -11.91
CA GLN A 39 9.74 3.42 -12.76
C GLN A 39 8.97 2.15 -13.19
N PHE A 40 9.59 0.96 -13.12
CA PHE A 40 8.93 -0.32 -13.37
C PHE A 40 8.32 -0.95 -12.11
N ASP A 41 8.77 -0.54 -10.92
CA ASP A 41 8.40 -1.15 -9.66
C ASP A 41 6.95 -0.84 -9.26
N PHE A 42 6.48 0.38 -9.56
CA PHE A 42 5.18 0.90 -9.08
C PHE A 42 4.24 1.36 -10.20
N THR A 43 4.28 0.68 -11.37
CA THR A 43 3.38 0.98 -12.50
C THR A 43 1.90 0.78 -12.15
N GLY A 44 1.59 -0.25 -11.33
CA GLY A 44 0.24 -0.50 -10.82
C GLY A 44 -0.23 0.64 -9.91
N THR A 45 0.62 1.06 -8.97
CA THR A 45 0.34 2.20 -8.07
C THR A 45 0.12 3.49 -8.87
N LEU A 46 1.01 3.79 -9.82
CA LEU A 46 0.88 4.96 -10.69
C LEU A 46 -0.43 4.93 -11.48
N ALA A 47 -0.75 3.80 -12.11
CA ALA A 47 -1.98 3.65 -12.88
C ALA A 47 -3.21 3.86 -11.99
N ARG A 48 -3.25 3.22 -10.82
CA ARG A 48 -4.39 3.27 -9.91
C ARG A 48 -4.62 4.67 -9.33
N LEU A 49 -3.56 5.40 -8.98
CA LEU A 49 -3.68 6.68 -8.28
C LEU A 49 -3.69 7.89 -9.20
N CYS A 50 -2.88 7.89 -10.26
CA CYS A 50 -2.71 9.07 -11.12
C CYS A 50 -3.56 9.03 -12.40
N VAL A 51 -3.92 7.84 -12.89
CA VAL A 51 -4.49 7.67 -14.25
C VAL A 51 -5.94 7.21 -14.22
N LEU A 52 -6.26 6.17 -13.44
CA LEU A 52 -7.61 5.63 -13.38
C LEU A 52 -8.56 6.55 -12.61
N PRO A 53 -9.86 6.56 -12.95
CA PRO A 53 -10.86 7.29 -12.18
C PRO A 53 -10.85 6.84 -10.72
N GLN A 54 -10.92 7.81 -9.80
CA GLN A 54 -11.06 7.53 -8.39
C GLN A 54 -12.51 7.23 -8.07
N THR A 55 -12.74 6.29 -7.14
CA THR A 55 -14.09 5.94 -6.68
C THR A 55 -14.29 6.50 -5.27
N ALA A 56 -15.38 7.23 -5.08
CA ALA A 56 -15.81 7.60 -3.72
C ALA A 56 -16.18 6.35 -2.91
N PRO A 57 -16.11 6.43 -1.57
CA PRO A 57 -16.61 5.36 -0.71
C PRO A 57 -18.07 5.05 -1.06
N GLY A 58 -18.38 3.77 -1.19
CA GLY A 58 -19.76 3.34 -1.38
C GLY A 58 -20.60 3.55 -0.11
N PRO A 59 -21.93 3.65 -0.25
CA PRO A 59 -22.83 3.71 0.89
C PRO A 59 -22.70 2.42 1.73
N ASP A 60 -23.21 2.46 2.97
CA ASP A 60 -23.30 1.26 3.82
C ASP A 60 -24.40 0.32 3.30
N VAL A 61 -24.06 -0.46 2.30
CA VAL A 61 -24.95 -1.42 1.64
C VAL A 61 -24.49 -2.85 1.89
N THR A 62 -25.43 -3.77 1.78
CA THR A 62 -25.12 -5.20 1.80
C THR A 62 -24.17 -5.54 0.65
N PRO A 63 -23.03 -6.18 0.91
CA PRO A 63 -22.09 -6.59 -0.13
C PRO A 63 -22.76 -7.47 -1.20
N PRO A 64 -22.33 -7.39 -2.47
CA PRO A 64 -22.81 -8.28 -3.51
C PRO A 64 -22.44 -9.73 -3.21
N PRO A 65 -23.09 -10.72 -3.85
CA PRO A 65 -22.70 -12.12 -3.72
C PRO A 65 -21.21 -12.32 -4.02
N PRO A 66 -20.56 -13.29 -3.33
CA PRO A 66 -19.15 -13.57 -3.56
C PRO A 66 -18.84 -13.87 -5.02
N PRO A 67 -17.76 -13.30 -5.57
CA PRO A 67 -17.33 -13.60 -6.93
C PRO A 67 -16.79 -15.05 -7.05
N ALA A 68 -16.71 -15.57 -8.28
CA ALA A 68 -16.20 -16.91 -8.52
C ALA A 68 -14.78 -17.07 -7.94
N ARG A 69 -14.53 -18.22 -7.30
CA ARG A 69 -13.24 -18.52 -6.63
C ARG A 69 -12.02 -18.25 -7.53
N ALA A 70 -12.09 -18.59 -8.81
CA ALA A 70 -10.99 -18.40 -9.75
C ALA A 70 -10.57 -16.93 -9.92
N THR A 71 -11.42 -15.97 -9.56
CA THR A 71 -11.10 -14.55 -9.69
C THR A 71 -10.22 -14.03 -8.55
N TRP A 72 -10.29 -14.63 -7.38
CA TRP A 72 -9.60 -14.14 -6.19
C TRP A 72 -8.57 -15.13 -5.61
N TYR A 73 -8.73 -16.45 -5.79
CA TYR A 73 -7.85 -17.44 -5.18
C TYR A 73 -6.43 -17.39 -5.76
N THR A 74 -5.46 -17.44 -4.88
CA THR A 74 -4.05 -17.75 -5.18
C THR A 74 -3.49 -18.67 -4.10
N ASP A 75 -2.47 -19.46 -4.43
CA ASP A 75 -1.86 -20.33 -3.45
C ASP A 75 -1.15 -19.53 -2.36
N PRO A 76 -1.27 -19.96 -1.08
CA PRO A 76 -0.48 -19.38 0.00
C PRO A 76 1.00 -19.74 -0.15
N GLY A 77 1.91 -18.95 0.44
CA GLY A 77 3.34 -19.19 0.28
C GLY A 77 4.18 -18.68 1.43
N LYS A 78 5.27 -19.41 1.74
CA LYS A 78 6.33 -18.88 2.61
C LYS A 78 7.10 -17.83 1.84
N VAL A 79 7.26 -16.64 2.43
CA VAL A 79 7.91 -15.49 1.76
C VAL A 79 9.25 -15.19 2.41
N PHE A 80 9.32 -15.16 3.73
CA PHE A 80 10.54 -15.04 4.52
C PHE A 80 10.59 -16.17 5.55
N ASP A 81 11.66 -16.25 6.31
CA ASP A 81 11.80 -17.32 7.34
C ASP A 81 10.60 -17.30 8.30
N ASN A 82 10.11 -16.10 8.63
CA ASN A 82 9.04 -15.86 9.59
C ASN A 82 7.82 -15.12 9.01
N LEU A 83 7.69 -14.96 7.68
CA LEU A 83 6.54 -14.32 7.07
C LEU A 83 5.93 -15.17 5.96
N TYR A 84 4.62 -15.36 6.02
CA TYR A 84 3.85 -16.18 5.12
C TYR A 84 2.70 -15.40 4.51
N PHE A 85 2.48 -15.54 3.21
CA PHE A 85 1.35 -14.97 2.51
C PHE A 85 0.14 -15.91 2.60
N VAL A 86 -0.97 -15.36 3.07
CA VAL A 86 -2.26 -16.06 3.20
C VAL A 86 -3.41 -15.20 2.66
N GLY A 87 -3.09 -14.34 1.70
CA GLY A 87 -4.05 -13.45 1.05
C GLY A 87 -4.65 -14.02 -0.23
N THR A 88 -5.14 -13.13 -1.05
CA THR A 88 -5.76 -13.41 -2.36
C THR A 88 -4.94 -12.79 -3.49
N LYS A 89 -5.42 -12.90 -4.76
CA LYS A 89 -4.74 -12.28 -5.91
C LYS A 89 -4.57 -10.77 -5.78
N ILE A 90 -5.49 -10.10 -5.08
CA ILE A 90 -5.52 -8.64 -4.94
C ILE A 90 -5.25 -8.22 -3.50
N HIS A 91 -6.00 -8.78 -2.53
CA HIS A 91 -5.96 -8.37 -1.14
C HIS A 91 -4.94 -9.22 -0.38
N SER A 92 -3.94 -8.57 0.19
CA SER A 92 -2.87 -9.24 0.92
C SER A 92 -3.27 -9.49 2.36
N ALA A 93 -2.92 -10.66 2.88
CA ALA A 93 -2.93 -10.98 4.31
C ALA A 93 -1.64 -11.76 4.63
N TRP A 94 -1.05 -11.48 5.80
CA TRP A 94 0.28 -11.96 6.14
C TRP A 94 0.31 -12.58 7.53
N ALA A 95 0.82 -13.80 7.65
CA ALA A 95 1.06 -14.46 8.92
C ALA A 95 2.54 -14.29 9.30
N LEU A 96 2.81 -13.47 10.32
CA LEU A 96 4.14 -13.23 10.87
C LEU A 96 4.32 -14.13 12.09
N THR A 97 5.16 -15.16 11.96
CA THR A 97 5.45 -16.12 13.05
C THR A 97 6.47 -15.54 14.01
N THR A 98 6.28 -15.81 15.29
CA THR A 98 7.12 -15.38 16.40
C THR A 98 7.44 -16.56 17.31
N SER A 99 8.26 -16.37 18.34
CA SER A 99 8.55 -17.41 19.34
C SER A 99 7.34 -17.79 20.22
N GLU A 100 6.25 -16.97 20.24
CA GLU A 100 5.09 -17.20 21.11
C GLU A 100 3.75 -17.31 20.34
N GLY A 101 3.81 -17.40 19.02
CA GLY A 101 2.62 -17.53 18.17
C GLY A 101 2.71 -16.73 16.90
N ILE A 102 1.57 -16.23 16.41
CA ILE A 102 1.46 -15.58 15.12
C ILE A 102 0.76 -14.23 15.29
N ILE A 103 1.30 -13.21 14.62
CA ILE A 103 0.63 -11.94 14.35
C ILE A 103 0.12 -12.01 12.90
N LEU A 104 -1.21 -11.94 12.73
CA LEU A 104 -1.82 -11.86 11.40
C LEU A 104 -2.02 -10.40 11.04
N ILE A 105 -1.68 -10.00 9.83
CA ILE A 105 -1.92 -8.67 9.27
C ILE A 105 -3.00 -8.80 8.21
N ASP A 106 -4.13 -8.12 8.38
CA ASP A 106 -5.36 -8.16 7.60
C ASP A 106 -6.02 -9.56 7.51
N THR A 107 -7.29 -9.58 7.08
CA THR A 107 -8.12 -10.79 7.09
C THR A 107 -8.96 -11.00 5.84
N VAL A 108 -8.67 -10.28 4.76
CA VAL A 108 -9.39 -10.32 3.49
C VAL A 108 -10.91 -10.17 3.65
N TYR A 109 -11.72 -10.49 2.63
CA TYR A 109 -13.19 -10.50 2.77
C TYR A 109 -13.68 -11.67 3.60
N ASP A 110 -14.87 -11.54 4.19
CA ASP A 110 -15.53 -12.58 4.97
C ASP A 110 -15.78 -13.88 4.17
N TYR A 111 -16.17 -13.75 2.90
CA TYR A 111 -16.49 -14.89 2.03
C TYR A 111 -15.27 -15.74 1.65
N ASN A 112 -14.06 -15.22 1.74
CA ASN A 112 -12.86 -15.94 1.34
C ASN A 112 -11.82 -16.11 2.47
N SER A 113 -12.05 -15.54 3.65
CA SER A 113 -11.13 -15.61 4.78
C SER A 113 -10.90 -17.04 5.31
N GLU A 114 -11.93 -17.90 5.31
CA GLU A 114 -11.78 -19.29 5.72
C GLU A 114 -10.78 -20.01 4.80
N GLU A 115 -10.96 -19.92 3.49
CA GLU A 115 -10.12 -20.63 2.54
C GLU A 115 -8.73 -20.02 2.40
N ALA A 116 -8.64 -18.67 2.31
CA ALA A 116 -7.37 -17.99 2.10
C ALA A 116 -6.49 -18.05 3.37
N ILE A 117 -7.06 -17.75 4.53
CA ILE A 117 -6.30 -17.62 5.78
C ILE A 117 -6.23 -18.96 6.52
N VAL A 118 -7.39 -19.52 6.92
CA VAL A 118 -7.39 -20.69 7.80
C VAL A 118 -6.82 -21.90 7.08
N GLU A 119 -7.36 -22.23 5.90
CA GLU A 119 -6.86 -23.36 5.13
C GLU A 119 -5.49 -23.04 4.48
N GLY A 120 -5.23 -21.77 4.14
CA GLY A 120 -3.92 -21.33 3.67
C GLY A 120 -2.82 -21.56 4.70
N MET A 121 -3.05 -21.17 5.96
CA MET A 121 -2.11 -21.41 7.06
C MET A 121 -1.86 -22.91 7.28
N LYS A 122 -2.91 -23.72 7.29
CA LYS A 122 -2.78 -25.19 7.43
C LYS A 122 -1.95 -25.80 6.32
N LYS A 123 -2.13 -25.36 5.05
CA LYS A 123 -1.31 -25.81 3.91
C LYS A 123 0.17 -25.49 4.09
N LEU A 124 0.48 -24.43 4.82
CA LEU A 124 1.85 -24.00 5.14
C LEU A 124 2.40 -24.63 6.42
N GLY A 125 1.64 -25.53 7.06
CA GLY A 125 2.03 -26.16 8.33
C GLY A 125 1.89 -25.25 9.54
N LEU A 126 1.14 -24.12 9.41
CA LEU A 126 0.85 -23.21 10.51
C LEU A 126 -0.50 -23.56 11.14
N ASP A 127 -0.55 -23.54 12.48
CA ASP A 127 -1.82 -23.72 13.20
C ASP A 127 -2.51 -22.36 13.40
N PRO A 128 -3.72 -22.16 12.83
CA PRO A 128 -4.49 -20.93 13.02
C PRO A 128 -4.83 -20.63 14.49
N ALA A 129 -4.87 -21.61 15.38
CA ALA A 129 -5.08 -21.41 16.81
C ALA A 129 -3.90 -20.67 17.49
N ASN A 130 -2.76 -20.62 16.85
CA ASN A 130 -1.61 -19.87 17.31
C ASN A 130 -1.65 -18.37 16.92
N VAL A 131 -2.66 -17.89 16.19
CA VAL A 131 -2.84 -16.46 15.93
C VAL A 131 -3.29 -15.77 17.22
N LYS A 132 -2.38 -15.00 17.82
CA LYS A 132 -2.63 -14.27 19.07
C LYS A 132 -3.14 -12.86 18.82
N TYR A 133 -2.59 -12.19 17.81
CA TYR A 133 -3.00 -10.85 17.39
C TYR A 133 -3.38 -10.84 15.91
N VAL A 134 -4.39 -10.04 15.59
CA VAL A 134 -4.75 -9.65 14.23
C VAL A 134 -4.67 -8.14 14.16
N ILE A 135 -3.77 -7.61 13.37
CA ILE A 135 -3.65 -6.17 13.11
C ILE A 135 -4.38 -5.88 11.81
N ILE A 136 -5.44 -5.08 11.89
CA ILE A 136 -6.24 -4.66 10.74
C ILE A 136 -5.72 -3.31 10.27
N SER A 137 -5.30 -3.24 9.00
CA SER A 137 -4.79 -2.01 8.40
C SER A 137 -5.85 -0.92 8.33
N HIS A 138 -7.09 -1.29 7.98
CA HIS A 138 -8.25 -0.39 7.99
C HIS A 138 -9.58 -1.16 7.85
N ALA A 139 -10.71 -0.46 8.06
CA ALA A 139 -12.03 -1.07 8.20
C ALA A 139 -12.78 -1.37 6.90
N HIS A 140 -12.13 -1.40 5.72
CA HIS A 140 -12.80 -1.90 4.52
C HIS A 140 -12.94 -3.43 4.56
N GLY A 141 -14.01 -3.94 3.93
CA GLY A 141 -14.39 -5.34 4.01
C GLY A 141 -13.32 -6.32 3.51
N ASP A 142 -12.47 -5.90 2.60
CA ASP A 142 -11.34 -6.66 2.05
C ASP A 142 -10.13 -6.77 2.99
N HIS A 143 -10.18 -6.11 4.15
CA HIS A 143 -9.14 -6.18 5.19
C HIS A 143 -9.69 -6.68 6.51
N VAL A 144 -10.90 -6.30 6.87
CA VAL A 144 -11.51 -6.64 8.17
C VAL A 144 -12.49 -7.83 8.10
N GLY A 145 -12.80 -8.32 6.89
CA GLY A 145 -13.91 -9.26 6.69
C GLY A 145 -13.80 -10.56 7.50
N GLY A 146 -12.61 -11.13 7.63
CA GLY A 146 -12.36 -12.32 8.44
C GLY A 146 -12.05 -12.07 9.92
N ALA A 147 -12.04 -10.80 10.38
CA ALA A 147 -11.66 -10.48 11.75
C ALA A 147 -12.57 -11.15 12.80
N LYS A 148 -13.89 -11.16 12.53
CA LYS A 148 -14.85 -11.87 13.41
C LYS A 148 -14.58 -13.36 13.49
N LEU A 149 -14.26 -14.01 12.38
CA LEU A 149 -13.86 -15.42 12.33
C LEU A 149 -12.66 -15.68 13.25
N MET A 150 -11.62 -14.86 13.13
CA MET A 150 -10.40 -15.00 13.94
C MET A 150 -10.68 -14.77 15.43
N GLN A 151 -11.49 -13.76 15.78
CA GLN A 151 -11.87 -13.44 17.14
C GLN A 151 -12.74 -14.54 17.80
N ASP A 152 -13.77 -14.98 17.11
CA ASP A 152 -14.75 -15.92 17.69
C ASP A 152 -14.18 -17.34 17.79
N ARG A 153 -13.51 -17.82 16.74
CA ARG A 153 -13.05 -19.21 16.65
C ARG A 153 -11.69 -19.42 17.33
N PHE A 154 -10.76 -18.51 17.12
CA PHE A 154 -9.37 -18.67 17.59
C PHE A 154 -9.03 -17.78 18.79
N LYS A 155 -9.97 -16.93 19.24
CA LYS A 155 -9.78 -16.00 20.36
C LYS A 155 -8.64 -15.01 20.14
N SER A 156 -8.34 -14.72 18.88
CA SER A 156 -7.33 -13.73 18.52
C SER A 156 -7.74 -12.34 19.00
N ARG A 157 -6.78 -11.56 19.50
CA ARG A 157 -6.97 -10.17 19.89
C ARG A 157 -6.90 -9.29 18.63
N LEU A 158 -7.87 -8.42 18.45
CA LEU A 158 -7.94 -7.54 17.27
C LEU A 158 -7.37 -6.17 17.60
N VAL A 159 -6.51 -5.64 16.71
CA VAL A 159 -5.93 -4.30 16.80
C VAL A 159 -6.34 -3.49 15.58
N MET A 160 -6.95 -2.32 15.77
CA MET A 160 -7.38 -1.43 14.71
C MET A 160 -7.45 0.02 15.21
N GLY A 161 -7.32 1.00 14.31
CA GLY A 161 -7.43 2.41 14.65
C GLY A 161 -8.80 2.79 15.22
N GLU A 162 -8.83 3.77 16.12
CA GLU A 162 -10.06 4.22 16.79
C GLU A 162 -11.17 4.63 15.81
N PRO A 163 -10.93 5.47 14.77
CA PRO A 163 -11.99 5.85 13.84
C PRO A 163 -12.56 4.65 13.06
N ASP A 164 -11.74 3.65 12.78
CA ASP A 164 -12.15 2.46 12.05
C ASP A 164 -12.98 1.51 12.94
N TRP A 165 -12.71 1.43 14.24
CA TRP A 165 -13.62 0.79 15.18
C TRP A 165 -14.99 1.45 15.18
N GLN A 166 -15.04 2.79 15.22
CA GLN A 166 -16.29 3.56 15.16
C GLN A 166 -17.04 3.32 13.84
N LEU A 167 -16.30 3.26 12.71
CA LEU A 167 -16.88 2.95 11.40
C LEU A 167 -17.56 1.58 11.39
N ILE A 168 -16.93 0.54 11.96
CA ILE A 168 -17.52 -0.81 12.06
C ILE A 168 -18.74 -0.80 12.96
N GLU A 169 -18.64 -0.18 14.14
CA GLU A 169 -19.74 -0.11 15.11
C GLU A 169 -20.95 0.58 14.50
N GLY A 170 -20.75 1.68 13.76
CA GLY A 170 -21.81 2.43 13.07
C GLY A 170 -22.39 1.75 11.82
N SER A 171 -21.66 0.81 11.19
CA SER A 171 -22.13 0.13 9.97
C SER A 171 -23.31 -0.79 10.28
N VAL A 172 -24.32 -0.84 9.40
CA VAL A 172 -25.52 -1.69 9.56
C VAL A 172 -25.47 -2.89 8.61
N ASN A 173 -25.12 -2.66 7.36
CA ASN A 173 -25.29 -3.64 6.29
C ASN A 173 -24.01 -4.29 5.78
N ARG A 174 -22.82 -3.72 6.09
CA ARG A 174 -21.53 -4.18 5.56
C ARG A 174 -21.07 -5.56 6.04
N PHE A 175 -21.64 -6.05 7.14
CA PHE A 175 -21.22 -7.30 7.80
C PHE A 175 -22.36 -8.29 7.90
N PRO A 176 -22.75 -8.98 6.80
CA PRO A 176 -23.88 -9.90 6.80
C PRO A 176 -23.70 -11.08 7.76
N ASN A 177 -22.45 -11.49 8.03
CA ASN A 177 -22.10 -12.57 8.97
C ASN A 177 -21.79 -12.04 10.39
N GLY A 178 -22.09 -10.77 10.66
CA GLY A 178 -21.86 -10.09 11.94
C GLY A 178 -20.50 -9.40 12.03
N LYS A 179 -20.41 -8.41 12.89
CA LYS A 179 -19.25 -7.56 13.13
C LYS A 179 -18.26 -8.18 14.10
N PRO A 180 -16.95 -7.94 13.98
CA PRO A 180 -16.01 -8.18 15.07
C PRO A 180 -16.37 -7.26 16.25
N LYS A 181 -16.10 -7.74 17.45
CA LYS A 181 -16.25 -6.94 18.69
C LYS A 181 -15.00 -6.10 18.86
N ARG A 182 -15.21 -4.83 19.22
CA ARG A 182 -14.12 -3.91 19.57
C ARG A 182 -13.21 -4.53 20.63
N ASP A 183 -11.90 -4.38 20.43
CA ASP A 183 -10.88 -4.93 21.31
C ASP A 183 -9.77 -3.88 21.54
N ILE A 184 -8.61 -4.00 20.91
CA ILE A 184 -7.49 -3.10 21.12
C ILE A 184 -7.57 -1.93 20.15
N VAL A 185 -7.48 -0.72 20.68
CA VAL A 185 -7.29 0.49 19.87
C VAL A 185 -5.81 0.65 19.57
N GLY A 186 -5.44 0.58 18.29
CA GLY A 186 -4.09 0.82 17.82
C GLY A 186 -3.81 2.31 17.76
N ALA A 187 -2.74 2.74 18.41
CA ALA A 187 -2.29 4.12 18.44
C ALA A 187 -0.98 4.33 17.67
N ASP A 188 -0.74 5.57 17.24
CA ASP A 188 0.50 5.95 16.57
C ASP A 188 1.73 5.68 17.45
N GLY A 189 2.75 5.04 16.89
CA GLY A 189 3.98 4.64 17.58
C GLY A 189 3.81 3.44 18.52
N GLN A 190 2.60 2.93 18.73
CA GLN A 190 2.38 1.73 19.56
C GLN A 190 3.06 0.52 18.95
N LYS A 191 3.65 -0.34 19.80
CA LYS A 191 4.20 -1.62 19.41
C LYS A 191 3.26 -2.75 19.83
N VAL A 192 2.91 -3.60 18.89
CA VAL A 192 2.28 -4.90 19.15
C VAL A 192 3.39 -5.92 19.21
N THR A 193 3.69 -6.42 20.40
CA THR A 193 4.80 -7.36 20.64
C THR A 193 4.26 -8.74 20.98
N LEU A 194 4.85 -9.76 20.35
CA LEU A 194 4.59 -11.17 20.65
C LEU A 194 5.92 -11.92 20.54
N GLY A 195 6.36 -12.50 21.66
CA GLY A 195 7.64 -13.18 21.75
C GLY A 195 8.81 -12.30 21.31
N ASP A 196 9.58 -12.77 20.33
CA ASP A 196 10.77 -12.11 19.79
C ASP A 196 10.47 -11.04 18.72
N THR A 197 9.22 -10.75 18.42
CA THR A 197 8.82 -9.90 17.30
C THR A 197 7.91 -8.76 17.73
N SER A 198 8.15 -7.57 17.17
CA SER A 198 7.33 -6.37 17.38
C SER A 198 6.92 -5.76 16.06
N VAL A 199 5.66 -5.35 15.97
CA VAL A 199 5.11 -4.53 14.88
C VAL A 199 4.83 -3.13 15.43
N THR A 200 5.50 -2.11 14.89
CA THR A 200 5.25 -0.71 15.24
C THR A 200 4.15 -0.16 14.35
N LEU A 201 3.09 0.35 14.95
CA LEU A 201 1.97 0.97 14.26
C LEU A 201 2.32 2.42 13.91
N VAL A 202 1.96 2.84 12.71
CA VAL A 202 2.08 4.22 12.24
C VAL A 202 0.70 4.65 11.78
N ALA A 203 0.04 5.55 12.52
CA ALA A 203 -1.25 6.08 12.10
C ALA A 203 -1.08 6.93 10.83
N THR A 204 -1.74 6.53 9.77
CA THR A 204 -1.70 7.15 8.44
C THR A 204 -3.12 7.39 7.91
N PRO A 205 -3.90 8.27 8.57
CA PRO A 205 -5.26 8.59 8.13
C PRO A 205 -5.28 9.12 6.69
N GLY A 206 -6.40 8.89 6.01
CA GLY A 206 -6.61 9.33 4.63
C GLY A 206 -7.35 8.31 3.80
N HIS A 207 -6.84 7.09 3.63
CA HIS A 207 -7.60 6.01 2.97
C HIS A 207 -8.87 5.67 3.77
N THR A 208 -8.73 5.51 5.07
CA THR A 208 -9.76 5.69 6.10
C THR A 208 -9.19 6.57 7.19
N ASP A 209 -10.04 7.12 8.07
CA ASP A 209 -9.57 7.96 9.19
C ASP A 209 -8.78 7.17 10.23
N GLY A 210 -8.99 5.85 10.31
CA GLY A 210 -8.31 4.94 11.22
C GLY A 210 -7.18 4.11 10.61
N THR A 211 -6.76 4.40 9.38
CA THR A 211 -5.72 3.62 8.69
C THR A 211 -4.44 3.53 9.51
N LEU A 212 -3.94 2.29 9.67
CA LEU A 212 -2.66 1.95 10.28
C LEU A 212 -1.71 1.38 9.24
N SER A 213 -0.57 2.04 9.05
CA SER A 213 0.62 1.47 8.41
C SER A 213 1.52 0.84 9.47
N MET A 214 2.55 0.08 9.07
CA MET A 214 3.34 -0.68 10.02
C MET A 214 4.82 -0.71 9.65
N ILE A 215 5.68 -0.77 10.66
CA ILE A 215 7.11 -1.07 10.53
C ILE A 215 7.40 -2.33 11.34
N PHE A 216 8.00 -3.34 10.73
CA PHE A 216 8.38 -4.59 11.41
C PHE A 216 9.57 -5.25 10.73
N GLN A 217 10.10 -6.30 11.33
CA GLN A 217 11.22 -7.06 10.77
C GLN A 217 10.77 -8.45 10.32
N VAL A 218 11.33 -8.86 9.18
CA VAL A 218 11.31 -10.23 8.67
C VAL A 218 12.73 -10.79 8.65
N LYS A 219 12.88 -12.09 8.45
CA LYS A 219 14.21 -12.74 8.37
C LYS A 219 14.35 -13.46 7.04
N ASP A 220 15.47 -13.24 6.35
CA ASP A 220 15.88 -14.01 5.16
C ASP A 220 17.21 -14.72 5.47
N ASN A 221 17.18 -16.05 5.53
CA ASN A 221 18.32 -16.87 5.96
C ASN A 221 18.89 -16.42 7.33
N GLY A 222 17.99 -16.12 8.28
CA GLY A 222 18.31 -15.64 9.63
C GLY A 222 18.69 -14.17 9.73
N LYS A 223 18.92 -13.47 8.62
CA LYS A 223 19.25 -12.03 8.61
C LYS A 223 18.00 -11.19 8.74
N PRO A 224 17.92 -10.28 9.71
CA PRO A 224 16.76 -9.37 9.85
C PRO A 224 16.75 -8.31 8.76
N ILE A 225 15.57 -8.04 8.20
CA ILE A 225 15.32 -7.02 7.18
C ILE A 225 14.07 -6.24 7.58
N THR A 226 14.11 -4.91 7.46
CA THR A 226 13.00 -4.04 7.89
C THR A 226 12.00 -3.83 6.74
N VAL A 227 10.73 -4.00 7.07
CA VAL A 227 9.57 -3.80 6.19
C VAL A 227 8.87 -2.50 6.55
N ALA A 228 8.55 -1.69 5.53
CA ALA A 228 7.55 -0.65 5.57
C ALA A 228 6.26 -1.18 4.90
N TYR A 229 5.18 -1.29 5.66
CA TYR A 229 3.89 -1.77 5.20
C TYR A 229 2.90 -0.62 5.07
N SER A 230 2.42 -0.33 3.85
CA SER A 230 1.40 0.67 3.58
C SER A 230 0.01 0.08 3.85
N GLY A 231 -0.68 0.63 4.85
CA GLY A 231 -1.99 0.15 5.31
C GLY A 231 -3.19 0.68 4.51
N GLY A 232 -2.99 1.68 3.62
CA GLY A 232 -4.06 2.22 2.78
C GLY A 232 -3.51 3.13 1.70
N THR A 233 -3.64 2.72 0.43
CA THR A 233 -3.01 3.39 -0.71
C THR A 233 -4.00 4.10 -1.62
N ALA A 234 -5.14 3.49 -1.95
CA ALA A 234 -6.10 4.03 -2.91
C ALA A 234 -6.86 5.25 -2.36
N PHE A 235 -7.28 6.16 -3.26
CA PHE A 235 -8.09 7.34 -2.94
C PHE A 235 -9.58 6.99 -2.86
N ASN A 236 -9.96 6.06 -1.97
CA ASN A 236 -11.34 5.61 -1.78
C ASN A 236 -12.04 6.46 -0.69
N PHE A 237 -11.86 7.77 -0.73
CA PHE A 237 -12.41 8.72 0.24
C PHE A 237 -13.12 9.87 -0.48
N PRO A 238 -13.88 10.75 0.23
CA PRO A 238 -14.54 11.90 -0.38
C PRO A 238 -13.57 12.79 -1.13
N ASN A 239 -13.95 13.24 -2.32
CA ASN A 239 -13.16 14.14 -3.14
C ASN A 239 -13.21 15.56 -2.56
N ASP A 240 -12.46 15.80 -1.50
CA ASP A 240 -12.25 17.13 -0.93
C ASP A 240 -10.77 17.43 -0.68
N VAL A 241 -10.41 18.70 -0.74
CA VAL A 241 -9.03 19.18 -0.65
C VAL A 241 -8.44 18.86 0.73
N ALA A 242 -9.21 19.05 1.81
CA ALA A 242 -8.74 18.85 3.17
C ALA A 242 -8.41 17.37 3.43
N HIS A 243 -9.19 16.46 2.88
CA HIS A 243 -8.93 15.02 3.00
C HIS A 243 -7.65 14.61 2.26
N PHE A 244 -7.41 15.18 1.07
CA PHE A 244 -6.14 14.98 0.37
C PHE A 244 -4.93 15.55 1.14
N ASP A 245 -5.09 16.66 1.85
CA ASP A 245 -4.04 17.20 2.73
C ASP A 245 -3.68 16.23 3.85
N ILE A 246 -4.67 15.58 4.47
CA ILE A 246 -4.48 14.54 5.49
C ILE A 246 -3.73 13.34 4.88
N TYR A 247 -4.18 12.85 3.73
CA TYR A 247 -3.53 11.72 3.05
C TYR A 247 -2.07 12.03 2.69
N ILE A 248 -1.78 13.19 2.09
CA ILE A 248 -0.42 13.63 1.75
C ILE A 248 0.48 13.69 3.00
N ALA A 249 0.00 14.29 4.08
CA ALA A 249 0.73 14.34 5.34
C ALA A 249 1.04 12.93 5.88
N SER A 250 0.10 12.00 5.77
CA SER A 250 0.25 10.59 6.17
C SER A 250 1.29 9.85 5.33
N GLN A 251 1.30 10.05 4.01
CA GLN A 251 2.30 9.41 3.14
C GLN A 251 3.71 9.91 3.46
N ARG A 252 3.88 11.21 3.66
CA ARG A 252 5.16 11.81 4.07
C ARG A 252 5.62 11.33 5.43
N LYS A 253 4.70 11.21 6.40
CA LYS A 253 4.99 10.64 7.72
C LYS A 253 5.47 9.20 7.60
N MET A 254 4.78 8.36 6.81
CA MET A 254 5.19 6.95 6.63
C MET A 254 6.52 6.84 5.90
N ALA A 255 6.78 7.68 4.90
CA ALA A 255 8.09 7.76 4.24
C ALA A 255 9.22 8.06 5.23
N ALA A 256 9.01 9.05 6.11
CA ALA A 256 9.97 9.41 7.16
C ALA A 256 10.18 8.27 8.17
N ALA A 257 9.10 7.60 8.59
CA ALA A 257 9.18 6.45 9.50
C ALA A 257 9.94 5.28 8.86
N ALA A 258 9.67 4.97 7.59
CA ALA A 258 10.36 3.93 6.83
C ALA A 258 11.87 4.23 6.70
N ALA A 259 12.22 5.46 6.36
CA ALA A 259 13.62 5.91 6.26
C ALA A 259 14.35 5.83 7.61
N ALA A 260 13.73 6.32 8.70
CA ALA A 260 14.29 6.27 10.05
C ALA A 260 14.50 4.83 10.54
N ALA A 261 13.64 3.90 10.14
CA ALA A 261 13.76 2.48 10.47
C ALA A 261 14.74 1.71 9.55
N GLY A 262 15.27 2.35 8.51
CA GLY A 262 16.12 1.69 7.51
C GLY A 262 15.39 0.63 6.70
N ALA A 263 14.11 0.84 6.38
CA ALA A 263 13.31 -0.11 5.63
C ALA A 263 13.83 -0.27 4.19
N THR A 264 14.06 -1.51 3.79
CA THR A 264 14.48 -1.89 2.43
C THR A 264 13.42 -2.70 1.68
N ILE A 265 12.33 -3.02 2.35
CA ILE A 265 11.18 -3.72 1.79
C ILE A 265 9.96 -2.81 1.90
N LEU A 266 9.24 -2.66 0.77
CA LEU A 266 7.89 -2.15 0.76
C LEU A 266 6.90 -3.30 0.60
N MET A 267 5.88 -3.31 1.44
CA MET A 267 4.69 -4.13 1.31
C MET A 267 3.43 -3.27 1.38
N SER A 268 2.36 -3.77 0.78
CA SER A 268 1.04 -3.15 0.81
C SER A 268 -0.05 -4.17 1.09
N ASN A 269 -1.17 -3.70 1.54
CA ASN A 269 -2.37 -4.51 1.74
C ASN A 269 -3.07 -4.94 0.44
N HIS A 270 -2.64 -4.39 -0.72
CA HIS A 270 -3.05 -4.85 -2.05
C HIS A 270 -1.84 -5.18 -2.91
N SER A 271 -1.83 -6.36 -3.50
CA SER A 271 -0.71 -6.84 -4.33
C SER A 271 -0.53 -6.05 -5.63
N GLU A 272 -1.51 -5.26 -6.06
CA GLU A 272 -1.39 -4.36 -7.22
C GLU A 272 -0.45 -3.17 -6.96
N PHE A 273 -0.24 -2.80 -5.70
CA PHE A 273 0.62 -1.68 -5.32
C PHE A 273 2.08 -2.08 -5.12
N ASP A 274 2.33 -3.31 -4.68
CA ASP A 274 3.68 -3.80 -4.36
C ASP A 274 4.12 -5.00 -5.20
N ASN A 275 3.28 -5.49 -6.11
CA ASN A 275 3.50 -6.69 -6.93
C ASN A 275 3.72 -7.99 -6.11
N ALA A 276 3.14 -8.08 -4.91
CA ALA A 276 3.39 -9.17 -3.97
C ALA A 276 3.20 -10.55 -4.60
N VAL A 277 2.08 -10.82 -5.28
CA VAL A 277 1.81 -12.14 -5.90
C VAL A 277 2.85 -12.51 -6.95
N SER A 278 3.33 -11.56 -7.75
CA SER A 278 4.39 -11.80 -8.73
C SER A 278 5.73 -12.10 -8.05
N LYS A 279 6.08 -11.33 -7.01
CA LYS A 279 7.29 -11.54 -6.21
C LYS A 279 7.29 -12.90 -5.51
N ILE A 280 6.14 -13.34 -4.97
CA ILE A 280 5.99 -14.67 -4.36
C ILE A 280 6.28 -15.78 -5.38
N ARG A 281 5.80 -15.66 -6.60
CA ARG A 281 6.11 -16.63 -7.66
C ARG A 281 7.62 -16.66 -8.01
N MET A 282 8.29 -15.51 -7.96
CA MET A 282 9.74 -15.44 -8.20
C MET A 282 10.55 -16.17 -7.11
N ILE A 283 10.07 -16.21 -5.86
CA ILE A 283 10.74 -16.92 -4.75
C ILE A 283 10.91 -18.40 -5.07
N ALA A 284 9.95 -19.03 -5.73
CA ALA A 284 10.02 -20.45 -6.08
C ALA A 284 11.22 -20.79 -7.01
N GLY A 285 11.71 -19.83 -7.78
CA GLY A 285 12.90 -19.98 -8.64
C GLY A 285 14.18 -19.41 -8.07
N ARG A 286 14.14 -18.78 -6.88
CA ARG A 286 15.29 -18.10 -6.27
C ARG A 286 16.37 -19.10 -5.88
N LYS A 287 17.61 -18.85 -6.29
CA LYS A 287 18.78 -19.64 -5.93
C LYS A 287 19.47 -19.05 -4.69
N ALA A 288 20.26 -19.90 -4.02
CA ALA A 288 21.09 -19.44 -2.91
C ALA A 288 22.03 -18.30 -3.33
N GLY A 289 22.05 -17.20 -2.57
CA GLY A 289 22.86 -16.01 -2.85
C GLY A 289 22.21 -14.98 -3.78
N GLU A 290 21.07 -15.28 -4.40
CA GLU A 290 20.31 -14.27 -5.16
C GLU A 290 19.58 -13.32 -4.22
N ALA A 291 19.40 -12.05 -4.66
CA ALA A 291 18.63 -11.05 -3.93
C ALA A 291 17.18 -11.51 -3.69
N HIS A 292 16.62 -11.15 -2.54
CA HIS A 292 15.22 -11.45 -2.25
C HIS A 292 14.29 -10.58 -3.11
N PRO A 293 13.26 -11.13 -3.81
CA PRO A 293 12.40 -10.34 -4.71
C PRO A 293 11.68 -9.17 -4.05
N PHE A 294 11.46 -9.22 -2.74
CA PHE A 294 10.87 -8.13 -1.97
C PHE A 294 11.88 -7.08 -1.48
N GLU A 295 13.17 -7.40 -1.40
CA GLU A 295 14.20 -6.47 -0.91
C GLU A 295 14.70 -5.59 -2.06
N LEU A 296 14.00 -4.49 -2.30
CA LEU A 296 14.28 -3.56 -3.40
C LEU A 296 15.19 -2.39 -3.00
N GLY A 297 15.52 -2.27 -1.71
CA GLY A 297 16.37 -1.21 -1.18
C GLY A 297 15.60 0.03 -0.71
N ALA A 298 16.25 0.83 0.15
CA ALA A 298 15.63 2.00 0.78
C ALA A 298 15.19 3.07 -0.22
N GLU A 299 15.95 3.26 -1.30
CA GLU A 299 15.58 4.19 -2.38
C GLU A 299 14.25 3.81 -3.00
N THR A 300 14.04 2.53 -3.30
CA THR A 300 12.78 2.04 -3.89
C THR A 300 11.61 2.20 -2.94
N VAL A 301 11.81 1.95 -1.63
CA VAL A 301 10.79 2.25 -0.61
C VAL A 301 10.41 3.74 -0.65
N GLY A 302 11.39 4.65 -0.70
CA GLY A 302 11.15 6.09 -0.82
C GLY A 302 10.40 6.47 -2.10
N ARG A 303 10.71 5.85 -3.23
CA ARG A 303 10.04 6.09 -4.51
C ARG A 303 8.55 5.72 -4.48
N TYR A 304 8.16 4.68 -3.77
CA TYR A 304 6.74 4.36 -3.58
C TYR A 304 5.96 5.52 -2.93
N PHE A 305 6.46 6.06 -1.84
CA PHE A 305 5.82 7.17 -1.16
C PHE A 305 5.84 8.47 -1.99
N ASN A 306 6.84 8.65 -2.83
CA ASN A 306 6.86 9.75 -3.80
C ASN A 306 5.74 9.58 -4.86
N VAL A 307 5.48 8.36 -5.35
CA VAL A 307 4.35 8.10 -6.26
C VAL A 307 3.03 8.44 -5.60
N THR A 308 2.81 7.99 -4.37
CA THR A 308 1.55 8.23 -3.64
C THR A 308 1.35 9.72 -3.34
N ASP A 309 2.40 10.43 -2.93
CA ASP A 309 2.37 11.88 -2.66
C ASP A 309 2.08 12.68 -3.93
N GLU A 310 2.83 12.46 -5.01
CA GLU A 310 2.68 13.20 -6.28
C GLU A 310 1.32 12.97 -6.94
N CYS A 311 0.80 11.72 -6.88
CA CYS A 311 -0.54 11.43 -7.38
C CYS A 311 -1.64 12.08 -6.52
N ALA A 312 -1.46 12.13 -5.20
CA ALA A 312 -2.39 12.80 -4.30
C ALA A 312 -2.38 14.31 -4.52
N GLN A 313 -1.21 14.93 -4.70
CA GLN A 313 -1.09 16.35 -5.02
C GLN A 313 -1.74 16.67 -6.38
N LEU A 314 -1.58 15.80 -7.38
CA LEU A 314 -2.24 15.94 -8.68
C LEU A 314 -3.76 15.92 -8.53
N ALA A 315 -4.31 14.94 -7.78
CA ALA A 315 -5.75 14.83 -7.55
C ALA A 315 -6.29 16.03 -6.77
N ARG A 316 -5.61 16.44 -5.70
CA ARG A 316 -5.90 17.64 -4.93
C ARG A 316 -5.92 18.90 -5.78
N PHE A 317 -4.92 19.07 -6.65
CA PHE A 317 -4.81 20.23 -7.55
C PHE A 317 -5.99 20.31 -8.51
N LYS A 318 -6.40 19.17 -9.09
CA LYS A 318 -7.59 19.09 -9.95
C LYS A 318 -8.86 19.53 -9.22
N LEU A 319 -9.03 19.13 -7.94
CA LEU A 319 -10.18 19.51 -7.12
C LEU A 319 -10.22 21.01 -6.81
N MET A 320 -9.08 21.68 -6.74
CA MET A 320 -9.02 23.13 -6.51
C MET A 320 -9.57 23.95 -7.68
N GLY A 321 -9.95 23.30 -8.78
CA GLY A 321 -10.57 23.98 -9.94
C GLY A 321 -9.65 24.96 -10.65
N LEU A 322 -8.34 24.84 -10.48
CA LEU A 322 -7.39 25.66 -11.21
C LEU A 322 -7.47 25.26 -12.68
N PRO A 323 -7.79 26.21 -13.59
CA PRO A 323 -8.11 25.87 -14.97
C PRO A 323 -6.97 25.10 -15.61
N GLU A 324 -7.28 23.95 -16.21
CA GLU A 324 -6.42 23.38 -17.23
C GLU A 324 -6.23 24.46 -18.29
N LYS A 325 -5.04 25.03 -18.36
CA LYS A 325 -4.74 25.93 -19.49
C LYS A 325 -4.82 25.08 -20.74
N LYS A 326 -5.89 25.34 -21.52
CA LYS A 326 -6.08 24.76 -22.85
C LYS A 326 -4.92 25.11 -23.78
#